data_a615c4835a29b7017c20728d3304da87
#
_entry.id   a615c4835a29b7017c20728d3304da87
#
_cell.length_a   1.000
_cell.length_b   1.000
_cell.length_c   1.000
_cell.angle_alpha   90.00
_cell.angle_beta   90.00
_cell.angle_gamma   90.00
#
_symmetry.space_group_name_H-M   'P 1'
#
loop_
_entity.id
_entity.type
_entity.pdbx_description
1 polymer ?
#
loop_
_entity_poly.entity_id
_entity_poly.type
_entity_poly.pdbx_seq_one_letter_code
_entity_poly.pdbx_strand_id
1 'polypeptide(L)' 'MDRMNKIERLKDRLYATDYIVLKEYEGLDVSEHGDFHEERQSIRDEINRLQGMTDEEYYLQYPEELSEQVPTDASLL' A
#
# COMPACT_ATOMS: atom_id res chain seq x y z
N MET A 1 -11.07 3.59 -4.38
CA MET A 1 -9.72 4.02 -4.01
C MET A 1 -8.86 4.07 -5.26
N ASP A 2 -8.14 5.14 -5.46
CA ASP A 2 -7.28 5.25 -6.64
C ASP A 2 -5.87 4.75 -6.37
N ARG A 3 -5.04 4.71 -7.43
CA ARG A 3 -3.69 4.20 -7.35
C ARG A 3 -2.83 4.96 -6.34
N MET A 4 -2.93 6.28 -6.33
CA MET A 4 -2.13 7.10 -5.42
C MET A 4 -2.52 6.86 -3.96
N ASN A 5 -3.80 6.76 -3.67
CA ASN A 5 -4.28 6.48 -2.31
C ASN A 5 -3.80 5.11 -1.84
N LYS A 6 -3.81 4.13 -2.74
CA LYS A 6 -3.33 2.79 -2.39
C LYS A 6 -1.85 2.81 -2.07
N ILE A 7 -1.06 3.52 -2.88
CA ILE A 7 0.38 3.69 -2.63
C ILE A 7 0.62 4.36 -1.28
N GLU A 8 -0.13 5.42 -0.98
CA GLU A 8 0.03 6.12 0.28
C GLU A 8 -0.29 5.24 1.49
N ARG A 9 -1.33 4.43 1.40
CA ARG A 9 -1.65 3.49 2.47
C ARG A 9 -0.55 2.45 2.68
N LEU A 10 0.04 1.97 1.60
CA LEU A 10 1.13 1.00 1.70
C LEU A 10 2.37 1.65 2.34
N LYS A 11 2.67 2.90 1.97
CA LYS A 11 3.76 3.64 2.59
C LYS A 11 3.51 3.85 4.08
N ASP A 12 2.29 4.16 4.46
CA ASP A 12 1.93 4.32 5.86
C ASP A 12 2.18 3.03 6.65
N ARG A 13 1.88 1.90 6.05
CA ARG A 13 2.16 0.61 6.68
C ARG A 13 3.66 0.39 6.89
N LEU A 14 4.48 0.78 5.93
CA LEU A 14 5.94 0.71 6.09
C LEU A 14 6.41 1.61 7.22
N TYR A 15 5.92 2.84 7.26
CA TYR A 15 6.29 3.78 8.31
C TYR A 15 5.88 3.28 9.69
N ALA A 16 4.70 2.68 9.78
CA ALA A 16 4.21 2.14 11.04
C ALA A 16 5.10 1.02 11.59
N THR A 17 5.85 0.33 10.74
CA THR A 17 6.74 -0.75 11.15
C THR A 17 8.21 -0.35 11.21
N ASP A 18 8.56 0.89 10.87
CA ASP A 18 9.94 1.36 10.91
C ASP A 18 10.53 1.24 12.32
N TYR A 19 9.72 1.48 13.36
CA TYR A 19 10.20 1.37 14.74
C TYR A 19 10.66 -0.05 15.07
N ILE A 20 10.07 -1.06 14.44
CA ILE A 20 10.46 -2.47 14.65
C ILE A 20 11.87 -2.70 14.11
N VAL A 21 12.14 -2.14 12.93
CA VAL A 21 13.46 -2.23 12.31
C VAL A 21 14.50 -1.55 13.19
N LEU A 22 14.18 -0.39 13.74
CA LEU A 22 15.07 0.31 14.66
C LEU A 22 15.36 -0.50 15.91
N LYS A 23 14.35 -1.14 16.49
CA LYS A 23 14.53 -2.02 17.64
C LYS A 23 15.46 -3.18 17.32
N GLU A 24 15.26 -3.80 16.17
CA GLU A 24 16.10 -4.91 15.73
C GLU A 24 17.53 -4.46 15.56
N TYR A 25 17.72 -3.31 14.96
CA TYR A 25 19.07 -2.75 14.75
C TYR A 25 19.79 -2.50 16.08
N GLU A 26 19.05 -2.11 17.10
CA GLU A 26 19.57 -1.87 18.44
C GLU A 26 19.80 -3.18 19.24
N GLY A 27 19.46 -4.31 18.65
CA GLY A 27 19.64 -5.60 19.30
C GLY A 27 18.52 -6.01 20.23
N LEU A 28 17.39 -5.31 20.17
CA LEU A 28 16.22 -5.64 20.97
C LEU A 28 15.45 -6.80 20.36
N ASP A 29 14.73 -7.54 21.22
CA ASP A 29 13.94 -8.67 20.78
C ASP A 29 12.70 -8.17 20.04
N VAL A 30 12.55 -8.60 18.78
CA VAL A 30 11.40 -8.25 17.94
C VAL A 30 10.60 -9.48 17.51
N SER A 31 10.82 -10.62 18.18
CA SER A 31 10.16 -11.87 17.81
C SER A 31 8.63 -11.79 17.91
N GLU A 32 8.10 -10.91 18.74
CA GLU A 32 6.65 -10.74 18.88
C GLU A 32 5.98 -10.22 17.61
N HIS A 33 6.77 -9.63 16.72
CA HIS A 33 6.26 -9.06 15.47
C HIS A 33 6.26 -10.05 14.31
N GLY A 34 6.70 -11.29 14.54
CA GLY A 34 6.74 -12.31 13.52
C GLY A 34 7.70 -11.98 12.40
N ASP A 35 7.36 -12.39 11.19
CA ASP A 35 8.21 -12.19 10.03
C ASP A 35 7.93 -10.85 9.34
N PHE A 36 8.24 -9.77 10.05
CA PHE A 36 7.96 -8.43 9.55
C PHE A 36 8.85 -8.03 8.36
N HIS A 37 10.03 -8.65 8.21
CA HIS A 37 10.90 -8.36 7.06
C HIS A 37 10.23 -8.81 5.75
N GLU A 38 9.62 -9.97 5.75
CA GLU A 38 8.92 -10.48 4.58
C GLU A 38 7.71 -9.62 4.26
N GLU A 39 6.96 -9.23 5.27
CA GLU A 39 5.82 -8.35 5.09
C GLU A 39 6.25 -7.00 4.50
N ARG A 40 7.31 -6.41 5.04
CA ARG A 40 7.82 -5.15 4.55
C ARG A 40 8.29 -5.26 3.09
N GLN A 41 8.93 -6.36 2.74
CA GLN A 41 9.38 -6.57 1.37
C GLN A 41 8.19 -6.70 0.42
N SER A 42 7.16 -7.42 0.83
CA SER A 42 5.93 -7.54 0.04
C SER A 42 5.27 -6.19 -0.19
N ILE A 43 5.27 -5.33 0.82
CA ILE A 43 4.70 -4.00 0.70
C ILE A 43 5.51 -3.15 -0.28
N ARG A 44 6.85 -3.20 -0.20
CA ARG A 44 7.72 -2.48 -1.12
C ARG A 44 7.50 -2.93 -2.57
N ASP A 45 7.41 -4.24 -2.77
CA ASP A 45 7.18 -4.80 -4.09
C ASP A 45 5.85 -4.32 -4.68
N GLU A 46 4.82 -4.28 -3.84
CA GLU A 46 3.51 -3.80 -4.27
C GLU A 46 3.54 -2.31 -4.60
N ILE A 47 4.22 -1.51 -3.79
CA ILE A 47 4.39 -0.08 -4.07
C ILE A 47 5.09 0.10 -5.41
N ASN A 48 6.18 -0.62 -5.63
CA ASN A 48 6.94 -0.53 -6.88
C ASN A 48 6.08 -0.91 -8.08
N ARG A 49 5.29 -1.97 -7.94
CA ARG A 49 4.37 -2.40 -9.00
C ARG A 49 3.36 -1.31 -9.33
N LEU A 50 2.76 -0.72 -8.32
CA LEU A 50 1.75 0.32 -8.50
C LEU A 50 2.35 1.61 -9.06
N GLN A 51 3.55 1.97 -8.63
CA GLN A 51 4.24 3.16 -9.14
C GLN A 51 4.63 3.02 -10.61
N GLY A 52 4.87 1.79 -11.06
CA GLY A 52 5.19 1.53 -12.45
C GLY A 52 4.00 1.48 -13.38
N MET A 53 2.78 1.54 -12.84
CA MET A 53 1.56 1.51 -13.63
C MET A 53 1.12 2.91 -14.02
N THR A 54 0.44 3.00 -15.18
CA THR A 54 -0.35 4.19 -15.50
C THR A 54 -1.71 4.07 -14.81
N ASP A 55 -2.43 5.17 -14.70
CA ASP A 55 -3.78 5.14 -14.12
C ASP A 55 -4.70 4.25 -14.95
N GLU A 56 -4.54 4.27 -16.27
CA GLU A 56 -5.32 3.42 -17.15
C GLU A 56 -5.08 1.94 -16.86
N GLU A 57 -3.81 1.54 -16.73
CA GLU A 57 -3.47 0.16 -16.41
C GLU A 57 -4.03 -0.25 -15.06
N TYR A 58 -3.99 0.65 -14.09
CA TYR A 58 -4.51 0.40 -12.77
C TYR A 58 -6.01 0.11 -12.80
N TYR A 59 -6.78 0.92 -13.52
CA TYR A 59 -8.23 0.72 -13.59
C TYR A 59 -8.63 -0.48 -14.44
N LEU A 60 -7.79 -0.91 -15.35
CA LEU A 60 -8.01 -2.17 -16.04
C LEU A 60 -7.89 -3.36 -15.09
N GLN A 61 -6.99 -3.26 -14.13
CA GLN A 61 -6.77 -4.31 -13.14
C GLN A 61 -7.80 -4.27 -12.01
N TYR A 62 -8.26 -3.08 -11.65
CA TYR A 62 -9.19 -2.85 -10.54
C TYR A 62 -10.39 -2.02 -11.00
N PRO A 63 -11.22 -2.58 -11.87
CA PRO A 63 -12.35 -1.82 -12.43
C PRO A 63 -13.38 -1.37 -11.39
N GLU A 64 -13.50 -2.09 -10.28
CA GLU A 64 -14.40 -1.70 -9.22
C GLU A 64 -13.98 -0.39 -8.54
N GLU A 65 -12.71 -0.07 -8.57
CA GLU A 65 -12.22 1.17 -7.98
C GLU A 65 -12.53 2.37 -8.86
N LEU A 66 -12.60 2.17 -10.17
CA LEU A 66 -13.05 3.19 -11.09
C LEU A 66 -14.52 3.53 -10.82
N SER A 67 -15.32 2.51 -10.55
CA SER A 67 -16.73 2.70 -10.22
C SER A 67 -16.91 3.55 -8.97
N GLU A 68 -16.02 3.41 -8.01
CA GLU A 68 -16.07 4.21 -6.79
C GLU A 68 -15.82 5.68 -7.04
N GLN A 69 -15.13 6.01 -8.13
CA GLN A 69 -14.82 7.39 -8.46
C GLN A 69 -15.92 8.08 -9.26
N VAL A 70 -16.87 7.32 -9.74
CA VAL A 70 -17.95 7.83 -10.60
C VAL A 70 -19.26 8.11 -9.84
N PRO A 71 -19.45 7.63 -8.62
CA PRO A 71 -20.76 7.71 -7.97
C PRO A 71 -21.31 9.13 -7.85
N THR A 72 -20.44 10.11 -7.75
CA THR A 72 -20.88 11.49 -7.66
C THR A 72 -21.66 11.92 -8.89
N ASP A 73 -21.17 11.54 -10.06
CA ASP A 73 -21.83 11.88 -11.30
C ASP A 73 -23.18 11.21 -11.41
N ALA A 74 -23.22 9.95 -11.05
CA ALA A 74 -24.46 9.20 -11.09
C ALA A 74 -25.48 9.76 -10.13
N SER A 75 -25.06 10.22 -8.98
CA SER A 75 -25.94 10.73 -7.96
C SER A 75 -26.54 12.10 -8.31
N LEU A 76 -25.90 12.80 -9.21
CA LEU A 76 -26.40 14.10 -9.65
C LEU A 76 -27.60 14.00 -10.58
N LEU A 77 -27.81 12.84 -11.12
CA LEU A 77 -28.89 12.60 -12.04
C LEU A 77 -30.17 12.30 -11.29
#